data_d73bca00ee0c4426023b22a7629d5cb3
#
_entry.id   d73bca00ee0c4426023b22a7629d5cb3
#
_cell.length_a   1.000
_cell.length_b   1.000
_cell.length_c   1.000
_cell.angle_alpha   90.00
_cell.angle_beta   90.00
_cell.angle_gamma   90.00
#
_symmetry.space_group_name_H-M   'P 1'
#
loop_
_entity.id
_entity.type
_entity.pdbx_description
1 polymer ?
#
loop_
_entity_poly.entity_id
_entity_poly.type
_entity_poly.pdbx_seq_one_letter_code
_entity_poly.pdbx_strand_id
1 'polypeptide(L)'
;MSDPRPARRAFLSCLGKTLAAAFAFVGADRVWAGGQDAQVFEGRDVFDRLLAQSRERRWIELPIGERIGAIGMALRQTPYVASTLELYDDREVCSVDFRGLDCVTFFELALALARMLKRGERTPEALLAEVTFLRYRGGQVTDYASRLHYLTDWFSDNQTKRVVRLVTLELPGAERFTRRVNFMSTHPGAYRQLKASPDQRAKIALREAEINARTMYYVPRDGVATAQRLLLTGDIIGITTTIDGLDCAHSGVCYRDEAGIPRLLHASTTRNAVVLDEDLATYVASVRTHSGIMVARPLEA
;
A
#
# COMPACT_ATOMS: atom_id res chain seq x y z
N MET A 1 2.61 21.72 -29.71
CA MET A 1 3.41 20.58 -29.26
C MET A 1 3.88 20.88 -27.84
N SER A 2 3.11 20.48 -26.84
CA SER A 2 3.39 20.69 -25.41
C SER A 2 4.13 19.49 -24.85
N ASP A 3 5.27 19.74 -24.22
CA ASP A 3 6.25 18.79 -23.67
C ASP A 3 5.61 17.83 -22.64
N PRO A 4 5.73 16.49 -22.78
CA PRO A 4 5.13 15.50 -21.90
C PRO A 4 5.88 15.30 -20.55
N ARG A 5 6.82 16.18 -20.18
CA ARG A 5 7.75 16.02 -19.05
C ARG A 5 7.24 16.24 -17.63
N PRO A 6 6.11 16.90 -17.29
CA PRO A 6 5.76 17.10 -15.89
C PRO A 6 5.24 15.85 -15.17
N ALA A 7 4.48 14.98 -15.83
CA ALA A 7 3.94 13.78 -15.17
C ALA A 7 4.99 12.69 -14.94
N ARG A 8 5.94 12.51 -15.88
CA ARG A 8 7.10 11.61 -15.68
C ARG A 8 8.04 12.11 -14.57
N ARG A 9 8.19 13.43 -14.44
CA ARG A 9 9.03 14.00 -13.36
C ARG A 9 8.39 13.83 -11.98
N ALA A 10 7.09 13.90 -11.83
CA ALA A 10 6.43 13.70 -10.54
C ALA A 10 6.56 12.26 -10.04
N PHE A 11 6.39 11.27 -10.92
CA PHE A 11 6.51 9.85 -10.55
C PHE A 11 7.98 9.43 -10.36
N LEU A 12 8.87 9.85 -11.27
CA LEU A 12 10.32 9.60 -11.14
C LEU A 12 10.96 10.42 -10.01
N SER A 13 10.34 11.54 -9.58
CA SER A 13 10.81 12.27 -8.41
C SER A 13 10.45 11.58 -7.09
N CYS A 14 9.42 10.77 -7.06
CA CYS A 14 9.15 9.87 -5.92
C CYS A 14 10.13 8.70 -5.86
N LEU A 15 10.65 8.24 -7.04
CA LEU A 15 11.61 7.14 -7.14
C LEU A 15 13.08 7.57 -7.19
N GLY A 16 13.38 8.84 -7.45
CA GLY A 16 14.71 9.29 -7.80
C GLY A 16 15.28 10.53 -7.11
N LYS A 17 14.58 11.17 -6.17
CA LYS A 17 15.14 12.29 -5.40
C LYS A 17 15.58 11.85 -4.01
N THR A 18 16.62 11.04 -3.93
CA THR A 18 17.51 11.03 -2.78
C THR A 18 18.54 12.16 -2.95
N LEU A 19 18.14 13.39 -2.73
CA LEU A 19 19.08 14.43 -2.33
C LEU A 19 19.19 14.30 -0.80
N ALA A 20 20.42 13.99 -0.37
CA ALA A 20 20.81 13.88 1.02
C ALA A 20 20.40 15.14 1.81
N ALA A 21 19.34 15.04 2.59
CA ALA A 21 19.16 15.87 3.76
C ALA A 21 19.66 15.02 4.93
N ALA A 22 20.86 15.34 5.40
CA ALA A 22 21.40 14.80 6.63
C ALA A 22 20.53 15.31 7.78
N PHE A 23 19.54 14.51 8.19
CA PHE A 23 18.89 14.68 9.49
C PHE A 23 19.71 13.91 10.52
N ALA A 24 20.29 14.63 11.44
CA ALA A 24 20.91 14.07 12.62
C ALA A 24 19.83 13.33 13.43
N PHE A 25 19.91 12.01 13.44
CA PHE A 25 19.11 11.15 14.29
C PHE A 25 19.59 11.28 15.73
N VAL A 26 18.76 11.87 16.59
CA VAL A 26 18.87 11.74 18.04
C VAL A 26 17.76 10.82 18.50
N GLY A 27 18.13 9.68 19.07
CA GLY A 27 17.23 8.79 19.81
C GLY A 27 16.87 7.48 19.08
N ALA A 28 17.83 6.58 18.96
CA ALA A 28 17.55 5.17 18.67
C ALA A 28 17.17 4.47 19.98
N ASP A 29 15.87 4.31 20.23
CA ASP A 29 15.42 3.42 21.30
C ASP A 29 15.21 1.99 20.75
N ARG A 30 16.23 1.17 21.06
CA ARG A 30 16.24 -0.31 21.11
C ARG A 30 16.06 -1.10 19.82
N VAL A 31 17.22 -1.45 19.27
CA VAL A 31 17.39 -2.66 18.46
C VAL A 31 17.22 -3.87 19.39
N TRP A 32 16.20 -4.68 19.15
CA TRP A 32 16.05 -5.99 19.81
C TRP A 32 16.98 -7.00 19.12
N ALA A 33 18.03 -7.43 19.83
CA ALA A 33 18.94 -8.48 19.42
C ALA A 33 18.32 -9.85 19.74
N GLY A 34 17.56 -10.39 18.77
CA GLY A 34 17.16 -11.79 18.75
C GLY A 34 17.37 -12.30 17.33
N GLY A 35 18.14 -13.39 17.15
CA GLY A 35 18.73 -13.86 15.89
C GLY A 35 17.83 -13.80 14.66
N GLN A 36 18.41 -13.36 13.54
CA GLN A 36 17.92 -13.38 12.16
C GLN A 36 16.60 -12.64 11.91
N ASP A 37 16.52 -11.37 11.95
CA ASP A 37 15.60 -10.42 11.32
C ASP A 37 15.46 -9.20 12.20
N ALA A 38 16.28 -8.18 11.96
CA ALA A 38 16.11 -6.89 12.60
C ALA A 38 14.77 -6.29 12.12
N GLN A 39 13.77 -6.30 12.98
CA GLN A 39 12.50 -5.59 12.77
C GLN A 39 12.64 -4.17 13.26
N VAL A 40 12.08 -3.20 12.51
CA VAL A 40 12.13 -1.79 12.86
C VAL A 40 10.72 -1.30 13.17
N PHE A 41 10.53 -0.70 14.35
CA PHE A 41 9.26 -0.11 14.77
C PHE A 41 9.48 1.33 15.24
N GLU A 42 8.83 2.28 14.57
CA GLU A 42 8.92 3.70 14.82
C GLU A 42 7.53 4.34 15.00
N GLY A 43 7.45 5.41 15.79
CA GLY A 43 6.18 6.09 16.08
C GLY A 43 5.34 5.36 17.14
N ARG A 44 5.98 4.88 18.22
CA ARG A 44 5.33 4.18 19.33
C ARG A 44 4.21 4.98 19.96
N ASP A 45 4.36 6.27 20.08
CA ASP A 45 3.36 7.21 20.62
C ASP A 45 2.08 7.25 19.77
N VAL A 46 2.24 7.19 18.45
CA VAL A 46 1.10 7.11 17.51
C VAL A 46 0.38 5.76 17.67
N PHE A 47 1.13 4.68 17.76
CA PHE A 47 0.58 3.34 17.99
C PHE A 47 -0.21 3.27 19.30
N ASP A 48 0.36 3.74 20.40
CA ASP A 48 -0.29 3.74 21.71
C ASP A 48 -1.56 4.62 21.72
N ARG A 49 -1.54 5.78 21.02
CA ARG A 49 -2.73 6.61 20.80
C ARG A 49 -3.82 5.87 20.01
N LEU A 50 -3.47 5.15 18.96
CA LEU A 50 -4.44 4.34 18.18
C LEU A 50 -5.05 3.23 19.03
N LEU A 51 -4.26 2.57 19.90
CA LEU A 51 -4.77 1.58 20.84
C LEU A 51 -5.74 2.19 21.86
N ALA A 52 -5.44 3.37 22.37
CA ALA A 52 -6.33 4.09 23.30
C ALA A 52 -7.66 4.44 22.62
N GLN A 53 -7.61 5.03 21.39
CA GLN A 53 -8.80 5.35 20.61
C GLN A 53 -9.61 4.10 20.24
N SER A 54 -8.94 3.00 19.94
CA SER A 54 -9.57 1.71 19.65
C SER A 54 -10.41 1.20 20.82
N ARG A 55 -9.94 1.37 22.05
CA ARG A 55 -10.69 1.00 23.27
C ARG A 55 -11.86 1.95 23.50
N GLU A 56 -11.62 3.25 23.48
CA GLU A 56 -12.62 4.29 23.70
C GLU A 56 -13.79 4.19 22.72
N ARG A 57 -13.47 4.00 21.43
CA ARG A 57 -14.46 3.96 20.33
C ARG A 57 -14.90 2.54 19.98
N ARG A 58 -14.48 1.53 20.74
CA ARG A 58 -14.86 0.11 20.58
C ARG A 58 -14.65 -0.44 19.17
N TRP A 59 -13.53 -0.08 18.53
CA TRP A 59 -13.26 -0.48 17.13
C TRP A 59 -13.25 -1.99 16.91
N ILE A 60 -12.94 -2.79 17.94
CA ILE A 60 -12.96 -4.26 17.85
C ILE A 60 -14.36 -4.81 17.49
N GLU A 61 -15.43 -4.06 17.79
CA GLU A 61 -16.81 -4.46 17.53
C GLU A 61 -17.26 -4.10 16.12
N LEU A 62 -16.55 -3.19 15.45
CA LEU A 62 -16.84 -2.80 14.07
C LEU A 62 -16.53 -3.96 13.11
N PRO A 63 -17.29 -4.12 12.02
CA PRO A 63 -16.89 -4.95 10.90
C PRO A 63 -15.50 -4.51 10.39
N ILE A 64 -14.73 -5.44 9.81
CA ILE A 64 -13.33 -5.15 9.41
C ILE A 64 -13.19 -3.91 8.54
N GLY A 65 -14.07 -3.70 7.57
CA GLY A 65 -14.03 -2.53 6.69
C GLY A 65 -14.19 -1.21 7.47
N GLU A 66 -15.18 -1.14 8.36
CA GLU A 66 -15.40 0.04 9.20
C GLU A 66 -14.25 0.26 10.18
N ARG A 67 -13.67 -0.82 10.70
CA ARG A 67 -12.48 -0.75 11.56
C ARG A 67 -11.28 -0.18 10.82
N ILE A 68 -11.02 -0.62 9.58
CA ILE A 68 -9.97 -0.08 8.70
C ILE A 68 -10.24 1.42 8.44
N GLY A 69 -11.48 1.78 8.11
CA GLY A 69 -11.89 3.16 7.90
C GLY A 69 -11.62 4.03 9.12
N ALA A 70 -12.00 3.57 10.33
CA ALA A 70 -11.79 4.28 11.57
C ALA A 70 -10.30 4.50 11.88
N ILE A 71 -9.45 3.48 11.67
CA ILE A 71 -8.00 3.56 11.82
C ILE A 71 -7.43 4.53 10.80
N GLY A 72 -7.80 4.41 9.52
CA GLY A 72 -7.33 5.29 8.46
C GLY A 72 -7.69 6.76 8.72
N MET A 73 -8.89 7.01 9.22
CA MET A 73 -9.33 8.37 9.63
C MET A 73 -8.53 8.89 10.83
N ALA A 74 -8.14 8.03 11.77
CA ALA A 74 -7.29 8.41 12.90
C ALA A 74 -5.82 8.68 12.50
N LEU A 75 -5.39 8.15 11.35
CA LEU A 75 -4.07 8.40 10.75
C LEU A 75 -4.04 9.64 9.86
N ARG A 76 -5.16 10.34 9.64
CA ARG A 76 -5.16 11.59 8.86
C ARG A 76 -4.16 12.60 9.41
N GLN A 77 -3.57 13.37 8.50
CA GLN A 77 -2.49 14.33 8.77
C GLN A 77 -1.12 13.70 9.09
N THR A 78 -1.00 12.36 9.12
CA THR A 78 0.34 11.74 9.13
C THR A 78 1.08 12.17 7.85
N PRO A 79 2.34 12.65 7.96
CA PRO A 79 3.10 13.11 6.81
C PRO A 79 3.25 12.03 5.71
N TYR A 80 3.23 12.44 4.44
CA TYR A 80 3.65 11.57 3.35
C TYR A 80 5.18 11.46 3.32
N VAL A 81 5.70 10.25 3.41
CA VAL A 81 7.13 9.96 3.28
C VAL A 81 7.33 8.78 2.34
N ALA A 82 8.02 9.02 1.22
CA ALA A 82 8.35 7.96 0.26
C ALA A 82 9.54 7.13 0.73
N SER A 83 9.61 5.88 0.21
CA SER A 83 10.77 4.98 0.38
C SER A 83 11.08 4.58 1.83
N THR A 84 10.09 4.59 2.71
CA THR A 84 10.23 4.18 4.12
C THR A 84 10.58 2.70 4.27
N LEU A 85 10.40 1.89 3.22
CA LEU A 85 10.72 0.46 3.19
C LEU A 85 12.13 0.15 2.67
N GLU A 86 12.85 1.13 2.11
CA GLU A 86 14.18 0.96 1.54
C GLU A 86 15.27 1.27 2.58
N LEU A 87 15.29 0.53 3.70
CA LEU A 87 16.16 0.82 4.85
C LEU A 87 17.62 0.46 4.60
N TYR A 88 17.88 -0.66 3.91
CA TYR A 88 19.22 -1.20 3.67
C TYR A 88 19.43 -1.50 2.18
N ASP A 89 20.69 -1.47 1.73
CA ASP A 89 21.05 -1.75 0.35
C ASP A 89 21.25 -3.25 0.07
N ASP A 90 21.53 -4.02 1.10
CA ASP A 90 22.00 -5.40 1.04
C ASP A 90 21.03 -6.43 1.65
N ARG A 91 20.03 -5.98 2.39
CA ARG A 91 19.06 -6.86 3.05
C ARG A 91 17.66 -6.29 3.12
N GLU A 92 16.68 -7.16 3.16
CA GLU A 92 15.28 -6.84 3.39
C GLU A 92 14.92 -7.03 4.87
N VAL A 93 14.17 -6.08 5.42
CA VAL A 93 13.64 -6.17 6.80
C VAL A 93 12.22 -5.66 6.84
N CYS A 94 11.38 -6.28 7.66
CA CYS A 94 10.05 -5.74 7.90
C CYS A 94 10.14 -4.51 8.80
N SER A 95 9.48 -3.44 8.41
CA SER A 95 9.41 -2.19 9.19
C SER A 95 8.01 -1.65 9.30
N VAL A 96 7.75 -0.96 10.42
CA VAL A 96 6.59 -0.13 10.69
C VAL A 96 7.09 1.25 11.11
N ASP A 97 6.62 2.29 10.42
CA ASP A 97 6.90 3.68 10.81
C ASP A 97 5.62 4.51 10.72
N PHE A 98 5.08 4.90 11.87
CA PHE A 98 3.88 5.75 11.95
C PHE A 98 4.19 7.24 11.81
N ARG A 99 5.45 7.65 11.75
CA ARG A 99 5.85 9.06 11.62
C ARG A 99 5.70 9.57 10.18
N GLY A 100 5.70 8.66 9.21
CA GLY A 100 5.50 8.99 7.81
C GLY A 100 5.07 7.78 6.99
N LEU A 101 4.09 7.97 6.12
CA LEU A 101 3.45 6.91 5.35
C LEU A 101 3.46 7.25 3.86
N ASP A 102 3.67 6.24 3.03
CA ASP A 102 3.31 6.29 1.62
C ASP A 102 1.95 5.61 1.38
N CYS A 103 1.50 5.56 0.12
CA CYS A 103 0.19 5.02 -0.21
C CYS A 103 0.06 3.52 0.11
N VAL A 104 1.14 2.75 0.06
CA VAL A 104 1.14 1.31 0.37
C VAL A 104 1.22 1.08 1.86
N THR A 105 2.19 1.69 2.54
CA THR A 105 2.36 1.55 3.98
C THR A 105 1.13 2.04 4.76
N PHE A 106 0.42 3.05 4.26
CA PHE A 106 -0.82 3.53 4.85
C PHE A 106 -1.90 2.44 4.91
N PHE A 107 -2.27 1.84 3.76
CA PHE A 107 -3.36 0.86 3.78
C PHE A 107 -2.94 -0.45 4.43
N GLU A 108 -1.68 -0.87 4.29
CA GLU A 108 -1.16 -2.06 4.97
C GLU A 108 -1.22 -1.91 6.50
N LEU A 109 -0.81 -0.76 7.04
CA LEU A 109 -0.87 -0.52 8.48
C LEU A 109 -2.31 -0.43 9.00
N ALA A 110 -3.21 0.21 8.26
CA ALA A 110 -4.62 0.26 8.63
C ALA A 110 -5.24 -1.14 8.68
N LEU A 111 -4.97 -1.97 7.67
CA LEU A 111 -5.45 -3.36 7.62
C LEU A 111 -4.79 -4.22 8.70
N ALA A 112 -3.46 -4.14 8.85
CA ALA A 112 -2.71 -4.93 9.84
C ALA A 112 -3.20 -4.63 11.27
N LEU A 113 -3.34 -3.35 11.60
CA LEU A 113 -3.84 -2.93 12.91
C LEU A 113 -5.29 -3.39 13.13
N ALA A 114 -6.15 -3.29 12.12
CA ALA A 114 -7.54 -3.77 12.21
C ALA A 114 -7.62 -5.27 12.50
N ARG A 115 -6.78 -6.08 11.85
CA ARG A 115 -6.71 -7.53 12.05
C ARG A 115 -6.11 -7.89 13.41
N MET A 116 -4.99 -7.26 13.78
CA MET A 116 -4.34 -7.41 15.10
C MET A 116 -5.33 -7.13 16.25
N LEU A 117 -6.06 -6.01 16.17
CA LEU A 117 -7.05 -5.63 17.18
C LEU A 117 -8.16 -6.69 17.33
N LYS A 118 -8.64 -7.27 16.22
CA LYS A 118 -9.69 -8.31 16.25
C LYS A 118 -9.24 -9.56 16.99
N ARG A 119 -7.98 -9.96 16.84
CA ARG A 119 -7.38 -11.07 17.59
C ARG A 119 -7.10 -10.75 19.06
N GLY A 120 -7.38 -9.54 19.51
CA GLY A 120 -7.14 -9.13 20.90
C GLY A 120 -5.70 -8.75 21.20
N GLU A 121 -4.83 -8.72 20.20
CA GLU A 121 -3.41 -8.39 20.33
C GLU A 121 -3.21 -6.86 20.39
N ARG A 122 -2.13 -6.43 21.09
CA ARG A 122 -1.91 -5.00 21.41
C ARG A 122 -0.42 -4.61 21.48
N THR A 123 0.48 -5.40 20.89
CA THR A 123 1.93 -5.16 20.98
C THR A 123 2.52 -4.75 19.64
N PRO A 124 3.65 -4.01 19.61
CA PRO A 124 4.38 -3.72 18.38
C PRO A 124 4.80 -4.98 17.62
N GLU A 125 5.21 -6.01 18.35
CA GLU A 125 5.64 -7.28 17.76
C GLU A 125 4.48 -7.98 17.05
N ALA A 126 3.28 -7.94 17.62
CA ALA A 126 2.07 -8.48 16.96
C ALA A 126 1.73 -7.68 15.70
N LEU A 127 1.87 -6.34 15.71
CA LEU A 127 1.67 -5.53 14.52
C LEU A 127 2.72 -5.81 13.45
N LEU A 128 4.00 -5.92 13.82
CA LEU A 128 5.08 -6.28 12.90
C LEU A 128 4.86 -7.66 12.28
N ALA A 129 4.41 -8.64 13.08
CA ALA A 129 4.08 -9.98 12.58
C ALA A 129 2.93 -9.91 11.56
N GLU A 130 1.88 -9.11 11.81
CA GLU A 130 0.78 -8.96 10.90
C GLU A 130 1.19 -8.21 9.62
N VAL A 131 1.98 -7.14 9.73
CA VAL A 131 2.54 -6.44 8.56
C VAL A 131 3.43 -7.36 7.74
N THR A 132 4.26 -8.19 8.39
CA THR A 132 5.07 -9.21 7.71
C THR A 132 4.18 -10.18 6.93
N PHE A 133 3.12 -10.66 7.56
CA PHE A 133 2.17 -11.56 6.92
C PHE A 133 1.51 -10.95 5.69
N LEU A 134 1.16 -9.65 5.72
CA LEU A 134 0.53 -8.95 4.61
C LEU A 134 1.50 -8.58 3.48
N ARG A 135 2.66 -8.04 3.83
CA ARG A 135 3.62 -7.39 2.90
C ARG A 135 4.48 -8.37 2.14
N TYR A 136 4.73 -9.54 2.70
CA TYR A 136 5.66 -10.49 2.11
C TYR A 136 4.96 -11.75 1.59
N ARG A 137 5.51 -12.30 0.55
CA ARG A 137 5.02 -13.51 -0.13
C ARG A 137 4.92 -14.68 0.85
N GLY A 138 3.73 -15.27 0.92
CA GLY A 138 3.45 -16.33 1.89
C GLY A 138 3.66 -15.92 3.35
N GLY A 139 3.77 -14.62 3.65
CA GLY A 139 3.96 -14.08 4.99
C GLY A 139 5.39 -14.21 5.53
N GLN A 140 6.40 -14.38 4.69
CA GLN A 140 7.78 -14.62 5.11
C GLN A 140 8.76 -13.64 4.44
N VAL A 141 9.63 -13.02 5.26
CA VAL A 141 10.77 -12.24 4.77
C VAL A 141 11.93 -13.19 4.45
N THR A 142 12.34 -13.23 3.20
CA THR A 142 13.53 -13.99 2.79
C THR A 142 14.57 -13.08 2.13
N ASP A 143 14.14 -12.26 1.20
CA ASP A 143 14.96 -11.28 0.49
C ASP A 143 14.07 -10.18 -0.10
N TYR A 144 14.68 -9.26 -0.86
CA TYR A 144 13.98 -8.15 -1.50
C TYR A 144 12.81 -8.62 -2.40
N ALA A 145 12.99 -9.70 -3.15
CA ALA A 145 11.96 -10.23 -4.05
C ALA A 145 10.82 -10.98 -3.32
N SER A 146 10.95 -11.20 -2.00
CA SER A 146 9.85 -11.71 -1.18
C SER A 146 8.81 -10.65 -0.84
N ARG A 147 9.18 -9.36 -0.86
CA ARG A 147 8.23 -8.26 -0.71
C ARG A 147 7.29 -8.19 -1.91
N LEU A 148 6.02 -7.93 -1.68
CA LEU A 148 4.98 -7.84 -2.71
C LEU A 148 4.99 -6.41 -3.29
N HIS A 149 5.89 -6.17 -4.25
CA HIS A 149 6.16 -4.83 -4.80
C HIS A 149 5.08 -4.29 -5.72
N TYR A 150 4.38 -5.18 -6.42
CA TYR A 150 3.28 -4.85 -7.32
C TYR A 150 1.94 -5.08 -6.62
N LEU A 151 0.99 -4.17 -6.82
CA LEU A 151 -0.29 -4.28 -6.12
C LEU A 151 -1.12 -5.47 -6.61
N THR A 152 -1.02 -5.84 -7.89
CA THR A 152 -1.62 -7.07 -8.43
C THR A 152 -1.05 -8.32 -7.76
N ASP A 153 0.22 -8.32 -7.42
CA ASP A 153 0.88 -9.40 -6.70
C ASP A 153 0.44 -9.44 -5.23
N TRP A 154 0.38 -8.26 -4.59
CA TRP A 154 -0.13 -8.11 -3.24
C TRP A 154 -1.57 -8.61 -3.11
N PHE A 155 -2.44 -8.26 -4.05
CA PHE A 155 -3.83 -8.73 -4.11
C PHE A 155 -3.92 -10.25 -4.24
N SER A 156 -3.16 -10.83 -5.17
CA SER A 156 -3.17 -12.27 -5.42
C SER A 156 -2.67 -13.09 -4.23
N ASP A 157 -1.55 -12.68 -3.64
CA ASP A 157 -0.96 -13.37 -2.49
C ASP A 157 -1.87 -13.24 -1.25
N ASN A 158 -2.39 -12.05 -0.98
CA ASN A 158 -3.29 -11.82 0.15
C ASN A 158 -4.68 -12.45 -0.03
N GLN A 159 -5.14 -12.67 -1.27
CA GLN A 159 -6.31 -13.51 -1.53
C GLN A 159 -6.01 -14.98 -1.19
N THR A 160 -4.86 -15.50 -1.58
CA THR A 160 -4.42 -16.87 -1.24
C THR A 160 -4.31 -17.06 0.27
N LYS A 161 -3.80 -16.06 0.99
CA LYS A 161 -3.72 -16.01 2.46
C LYS A 161 -5.08 -15.79 3.15
N ARG A 162 -6.16 -15.60 2.39
CA ARG A 162 -7.52 -15.30 2.90
C ARG A 162 -7.57 -14.03 3.75
N VAL A 163 -6.76 -13.05 3.40
CA VAL A 163 -6.79 -11.71 3.99
C VAL A 163 -7.82 -10.83 3.29
N VAL A 164 -7.89 -10.97 1.97
CA VAL A 164 -8.81 -10.22 1.12
C VAL A 164 -9.52 -11.14 0.13
N ARG A 165 -10.61 -10.67 -0.44
CA ARG A 165 -11.29 -11.21 -1.61
C ARG A 165 -11.23 -10.19 -2.75
N LEU A 166 -10.79 -10.60 -3.92
CA LEU A 166 -10.82 -9.73 -5.11
C LEU A 166 -12.27 -9.58 -5.57
N VAL A 167 -12.77 -8.37 -5.55
CA VAL A 167 -14.17 -8.05 -5.91
C VAL A 167 -14.29 -7.31 -7.23
N THR A 168 -13.17 -7.02 -7.88
CA THR A 168 -13.16 -6.20 -9.11
C THR A 168 -14.06 -6.79 -10.19
N LEU A 169 -14.04 -8.11 -10.41
CA LEU A 169 -14.86 -8.77 -11.42
C LEU A 169 -16.37 -8.68 -11.14
N GLU A 170 -16.77 -8.45 -9.89
CA GLU A 170 -18.17 -8.29 -9.47
C GLU A 170 -18.69 -6.86 -9.71
N LEU A 171 -17.80 -5.93 -10.04
CA LEU A 171 -18.13 -4.53 -10.28
C LEU A 171 -18.59 -4.32 -11.73
N PRO A 172 -19.58 -3.44 -11.98
CA PRO A 172 -20.01 -3.13 -13.32
C PRO A 172 -18.88 -2.51 -14.14
N GLY A 173 -18.78 -2.95 -15.40
CA GLY A 173 -17.76 -2.48 -16.32
C GLY A 173 -16.37 -3.07 -16.09
N ALA A 174 -16.25 -4.14 -15.28
CA ALA A 174 -14.97 -4.81 -15.09
C ALA A 174 -14.49 -5.47 -16.40
N GLU A 175 -13.22 -5.25 -16.73
CA GLU A 175 -12.55 -5.77 -17.90
C GLU A 175 -11.28 -6.53 -17.50
N ARG A 176 -10.79 -7.39 -18.39
CA ARG A 176 -9.52 -8.08 -18.19
C ARG A 176 -8.36 -7.08 -18.24
N PHE A 177 -7.51 -7.11 -17.23
CA PHE A 177 -6.25 -6.35 -17.21
C PHE A 177 -5.21 -7.06 -18.08
N THR A 178 -4.83 -6.44 -19.19
CA THR A 178 -3.95 -7.05 -20.21
C THR A 178 -2.58 -6.37 -20.32
N ARG A 179 -2.32 -5.36 -19.47
CA ARG A 179 -1.04 -4.63 -19.51
C ARG A 179 0.07 -5.49 -18.92
N ARG A 180 1.23 -5.46 -19.59
CA ARG A 180 2.43 -6.16 -19.12
C ARG A 180 3.01 -5.47 -17.90
N VAL A 181 3.38 -6.25 -16.89
CA VAL A 181 4.05 -5.81 -15.67
C VAL A 181 5.53 -6.18 -15.76
N ASN A 182 6.42 -5.19 -15.85
CA ASN A 182 7.88 -5.39 -15.96
C ASN A 182 8.69 -4.14 -15.59
N PHE A 183 8.09 -3.19 -14.85
CA PHE A 183 8.73 -1.90 -14.58
C PHE A 183 10.02 -2.05 -13.79
N MET A 184 10.02 -2.87 -12.73
CA MET A 184 11.18 -3.00 -11.85
C MET A 184 12.38 -3.67 -12.55
N SER A 185 12.14 -4.72 -13.33
CA SER A 185 13.21 -5.40 -14.07
C SER A 185 13.79 -4.54 -15.19
N THR A 186 12.97 -3.67 -15.80
CA THR A 186 13.41 -2.75 -16.87
C THR A 186 14.00 -1.43 -16.36
N HIS A 187 13.75 -1.07 -15.08
CA HIS A 187 14.25 0.14 -14.44
C HIS A 187 14.98 -0.14 -13.11
N PRO A 188 15.93 -1.10 -13.07
CA PRO A 188 16.57 -1.52 -11.81
C PRO A 188 17.32 -0.39 -11.12
N GLY A 189 17.77 0.62 -11.86
CA GLY A 189 18.44 1.80 -11.30
C GLY A 189 17.57 2.70 -10.42
N ALA A 190 16.22 2.52 -10.46
CA ALA A 190 15.28 3.25 -9.61
C ALA A 190 15.14 2.65 -8.19
N TYR A 191 15.69 1.45 -7.96
CA TYR A 191 15.54 0.68 -6.73
C TYR A 191 16.92 0.35 -6.13
N ARG A 192 17.18 0.73 -4.89
CA ARG A 192 18.51 0.60 -4.24
C ARG A 192 19.03 -0.83 -4.31
N GLN A 193 18.25 -1.81 -3.86
CA GLN A 193 18.67 -3.22 -3.85
C GLN A 193 18.82 -3.80 -5.26
N LEU A 194 17.96 -3.42 -6.21
CA LEU A 194 18.10 -3.88 -7.60
C LEU A 194 19.30 -3.27 -8.29
N LYS A 195 19.66 -2.02 -7.97
CA LYS A 195 20.85 -1.38 -8.48
C LYS A 195 22.11 -2.13 -8.04
N ALA A 196 22.13 -2.61 -6.80
CA ALA A 196 23.29 -3.28 -6.20
C ALA A 196 23.38 -4.78 -6.58
N SER A 197 22.24 -5.49 -6.78
CA SER A 197 22.21 -6.95 -6.88
C SER A 197 21.63 -7.47 -8.21
N PRO A 198 22.46 -8.07 -9.10
CA PRO A 198 21.96 -8.80 -10.28
C PRO A 198 21.05 -9.97 -9.94
N ASP A 199 21.30 -10.67 -8.81
CA ASP A 199 20.47 -11.78 -8.33
C ASP A 199 19.04 -11.30 -8.01
N GLN A 200 18.91 -10.20 -7.28
CA GLN A 200 17.59 -9.63 -6.97
C GLN A 200 16.85 -9.18 -8.25
N ARG A 201 17.58 -8.65 -9.25
CA ARG A 201 16.97 -8.32 -10.57
C ARG A 201 16.39 -9.55 -11.25
N ALA A 202 17.14 -10.66 -11.26
CA ALA A 202 16.67 -11.91 -11.84
C ALA A 202 15.44 -12.45 -11.11
N LYS A 203 15.43 -12.41 -9.78
CA LYS A 203 14.27 -12.81 -8.97
C LYS A 203 13.04 -11.93 -9.24
N ILE A 204 13.21 -10.61 -9.31
CA ILE A 204 12.10 -9.71 -9.65
C ILE A 204 11.55 -10.00 -11.06
N ALA A 205 12.40 -10.24 -12.05
CA ALA A 205 11.94 -10.60 -13.39
C ALA A 205 11.12 -11.91 -13.40
N LEU A 206 11.47 -12.90 -12.56
CA LEU A 206 10.67 -14.11 -12.38
C LEU A 206 9.30 -13.78 -11.74
N ARG A 207 9.26 -12.89 -10.73
CA ARG A 207 7.98 -12.45 -10.11
C ARG A 207 7.09 -11.73 -11.12
N GLU A 208 7.66 -10.85 -11.94
CA GLU A 208 6.93 -10.18 -13.02
C GLU A 208 6.36 -11.17 -14.05
N ALA A 209 7.11 -12.23 -14.38
CA ALA A 209 6.61 -13.29 -15.24
C ALA A 209 5.43 -14.05 -14.61
N GLU A 210 5.51 -14.36 -13.31
CA GLU A 210 4.41 -14.97 -12.54
C GLU A 210 3.16 -14.08 -12.51
N ILE A 211 3.34 -12.76 -12.29
CA ILE A 211 2.24 -11.77 -12.31
C ILE A 211 1.58 -11.77 -13.68
N ASN A 212 2.36 -11.73 -14.76
CA ASN A 212 1.84 -11.69 -16.14
C ASN A 212 1.13 -12.98 -16.56
N ALA A 213 1.39 -14.11 -15.90
CA ALA A 213 0.69 -15.36 -16.14
C ALA A 213 -0.71 -15.43 -15.52
N ARG A 214 -1.03 -14.52 -14.58
CA ARG A 214 -2.32 -14.48 -13.88
C ARG A 214 -3.37 -13.72 -14.68
N THR A 215 -4.62 -14.10 -14.51
CA THR A 215 -5.75 -13.30 -14.98
C THR A 215 -6.18 -12.34 -13.90
N MET A 216 -6.08 -11.04 -14.19
CA MET A 216 -6.53 -9.96 -13.33
C MET A 216 -7.59 -9.12 -14.05
N TYR A 217 -8.42 -8.43 -13.27
CA TYR A 217 -9.48 -7.56 -13.79
C TYR A 217 -9.31 -6.16 -13.21
N TYR A 218 -9.78 -5.17 -13.94
CA TYR A 218 -9.85 -3.79 -13.50
C TYR A 218 -11.14 -3.14 -14.00
N VAL A 219 -11.59 -2.08 -13.38
CA VAL A 219 -12.66 -1.24 -13.91
C VAL A 219 -11.98 -0.05 -14.60
N PRO A 220 -12.15 0.14 -15.92
CA PRO A 220 -11.63 1.29 -16.63
C PRO A 220 -12.13 2.61 -16.04
N ARG A 221 -11.34 3.68 -16.24
CA ARG A 221 -11.62 5.02 -15.72
C ARG A 221 -13.08 5.46 -15.90
N ASP A 222 -13.63 5.27 -17.09
CA ASP A 222 -14.98 5.72 -17.42
C ASP A 222 -16.07 4.90 -16.69
N GLY A 223 -15.75 3.70 -16.25
CA GLY A 223 -16.63 2.83 -15.45
C GLY A 223 -16.62 3.11 -13.95
N VAL A 224 -15.62 3.87 -13.44
CA VAL A 224 -15.40 4.04 -11.99
C VAL A 224 -16.59 4.74 -11.33
N ALA A 225 -17.21 5.72 -11.97
CA ALA A 225 -18.36 6.45 -11.44
C ALA A 225 -19.57 5.53 -11.13
N THR A 226 -19.74 4.48 -11.93
CA THR A 226 -20.79 3.48 -11.70
C THR A 226 -20.34 2.47 -10.65
N ALA A 227 -19.14 1.94 -10.78
CA ALA A 227 -18.58 0.90 -9.92
C ALA A 227 -18.42 1.36 -8.46
N GLN A 228 -18.01 2.60 -8.23
CA GLN A 228 -17.77 3.14 -6.89
C GLN A 228 -19.01 3.06 -5.97
N ARG A 229 -20.22 3.04 -6.54
CA ARG A 229 -21.47 2.94 -5.75
C ARG A 229 -21.57 1.63 -4.97
N LEU A 230 -20.88 0.57 -5.42
CA LEU A 230 -20.86 -0.76 -4.79
C LEU A 230 -19.67 -0.97 -3.85
N LEU A 231 -18.77 0.00 -3.75
CA LEU A 231 -17.64 -0.08 -2.83
C LEU A 231 -18.10 0.14 -1.39
N LEU A 232 -17.42 -0.52 -0.49
CA LEU A 232 -17.66 -0.42 0.96
C LEU A 232 -16.48 0.28 1.63
N THR A 233 -16.73 0.91 2.77
CA THR A 233 -15.65 1.37 3.65
C THR A 233 -14.70 0.21 3.93
N GLY A 234 -13.39 0.47 3.81
CA GLY A 234 -12.35 -0.53 4.01
C GLY A 234 -11.92 -1.29 2.75
N ASP A 235 -12.64 -1.20 1.63
CA ASP A 235 -12.18 -1.78 0.37
C ASP A 235 -10.83 -1.15 -0.01
N ILE A 236 -9.82 -1.99 -0.29
CA ILE A 236 -8.49 -1.55 -0.72
C ILE A 236 -8.55 -1.27 -2.22
N ILE A 237 -8.16 -0.07 -2.60
CA ILE A 237 -8.22 0.43 -3.97
C ILE A 237 -6.81 0.48 -4.54
N GLY A 238 -6.59 -0.26 -5.62
CA GLY A 238 -5.43 -0.09 -6.49
C GLY A 238 -5.81 0.76 -7.69
N ILE A 239 -5.14 1.88 -7.90
CA ILE A 239 -5.38 2.75 -9.04
C ILE A 239 -4.44 2.37 -10.17
N THR A 240 -5.00 1.75 -11.20
CA THR A 240 -4.24 1.29 -12.37
C THR A 240 -3.73 2.46 -13.20
N THR A 241 -2.67 2.22 -13.98
CA THR A 241 -1.97 3.30 -14.68
C THR A 241 -1.68 2.98 -16.14
N THR A 242 -1.52 4.05 -16.93
CA THR A 242 -1.01 3.98 -18.32
C THR A 242 0.53 4.00 -18.39
N ILE A 243 1.23 4.13 -17.26
CA ILE A 243 2.69 4.06 -17.23
C ILE A 243 3.13 2.65 -17.64
N ASP A 244 3.99 2.57 -18.64
CA ASP A 244 4.43 1.30 -19.20
C ASP A 244 5.16 0.46 -18.15
N GLY A 245 4.83 -0.84 -18.11
CA GLY A 245 5.41 -1.79 -17.16
C GLY A 245 4.85 -1.74 -15.73
N LEU A 246 4.02 -0.75 -15.37
CA LEU A 246 3.36 -0.69 -14.06
C LEU A 246 1.92 -1.19 -14.10
N ASP A 247 1.51 -1.86 -13.03
CA ASP A 247 0.12 -2.22 -12.78
C ASP A 247 -0.69 -1.08 -12.17
N CYS A 248 -0.26 -0.59 -11.02
CA CYS A 248 -0.88 0.51 -10.29
C CYS A 248 0.14 1.61 -9.99
N ALA A 249 -0.28 2.87 -10.07
CA ALA A 249 0.54 4.02 -9.71
C ALA A 249 0.23 4.55 -8.31
N HIS A 250 -0.90 4.12 -7.73
CA HIS A 250 -1.34 4.61 -6.44
C HIS A 250 -2.28 3.61 -5.76
N SER A 251 -2.46 3.78 -4.45
CA SER A 251 -3.38 2.97 -3.66
C SER A 251 -3.97 3.75 -2.48
N GLY A 252 -5.04 3.22 -1.92
CA GLY A 252 -5.70 3.76 -0.75
C GLY A 252 -6.84 2.86 -0.28
N VAL A 253 -7.68 3.40 0.55
CA VAL A 253 -8.85 2.73 1.11
C VAL A 253 -10.10 3.50 0.71
N CYS A 254 -11.16 2.81 0.29
CA CYS A 254 -12.46 3.43 0.15
C CYS A 254 -13.01 3.78 1.54
N TYR A 255 -13.49 5.01 1.69
CA TYR A 255 -14.20 5.46 2.88
C TYR A 255 -15.53 6.09 2.46
N ARG A 256 -16.64 5.54 2.91
CA ARG A 256 -17.95 6.16 2.67
C ARG A 256 -18.19 7.24 3.72
N ASP A 257 -18.33 8.48 3.26
CA ASP A 257 -18.61 9.61 4.15
C ASP A 257 -20.06 9.55 4.71
N GLU A 258 -20.43 10.52 5.53
CA GLU A 258 -21.75 10.59 6.15
C GLU A 258 -22.90 10.68 5.13
N ALA A 259 -22.64 11.20 3.94
CA ALA A 259 -23.59 11.21 2.82
C ALA A 259 -23.59 9.89 2.04
N GLY A 260 -22.77 8.91 2.43
CA GLY A 260 -22.61 7.63 1.75
C GLY A 260 -21.79 7.73 0.45
N ILE A 261 -21.06 8.83 0.22
CA ILE A 261 -20.21 9.02 -0.96
C ILE A 261 -18.89 8.26 -0.75
N PRO A 262 -18.50 7.37 -1.68
CA PRO A 262 -17.23 6.65 -1.60
C PRO A 262 -16.06 7.59 -1.97
N ARG A 263 -15.25 7.92 -0.99
CA ARG A 263 -14.07 8.77 -1.10
C ARG A 263 -12.79 7.97 -1.02
N LEU A 264 -11.70 8.51 -1.57
CA LEU A 264 -10.38 7.91 -1.42
C LEU A 264 -9.72 8.43 -0.13
N LEU A 265 -9.44 7.52 0.81
CA LEU A 265 -8.63 7.76 1.98
C LEU A 265 -7.24 7.20 1.70
N HIS A 266 -6.22 8.07 1.64
CA HIS A 266 -4.88 7.69 1.19
C HIS A 266 -3.77 8.61 1.69
N ALA A 267 -2.51 8.17 1.61
CA ALA A 267 -1.37 9.05 1.78
C ALA A 267 -1.08 9.76 0.44
N SER A 268 -1.32 11.06 0.41
CA SER A 268 -1.25 11.90 -0.79
C SER A 268 0.10 12.59 -0.94
N THR A 269 0.78 12.38 -2.07
CA THR A 269 2.01 13.12 -2.43
C THR A 269 1.75 14.61 -2.65
N THR A 270 0.59 14.95 -3.18
CA THR A 270 0.22 16.35 -3.49
C THR A 270 -0.12 17.13 -2.22
N ARG A 271 -0.78 16.48 -1.26
CA ARG A 271 -1.16 17.08 0.04
C ARG A 271 -0.08 16.87 1.10
N ASN A 272 0.97 16.10 0.81
CA ASN A 272 2.05 15.72 1.73
C ASN A 272 1.57 15.07 3.06
N ALA A 273 0.41 14.43 3.04
CA ALA A 273 -0.18 13.81 4.23
C ALA A 273 -1.21 12.74 3.87
N VAL A 274 -1.60 11.96 4.88
CA VAL A 274 -2.82 11.12 4.80
C VAL A 274 -4.05 12.01 4.80
N VAL A 275 -4.89 11.88 3.79
CA VAL A 275 -6.10 12.70 3.57
C VAL A 275 -7.28 11.83 3.17
N LEU A 276 -8.47 12.35 3.47
CA LEU A 276 -9.71 11.95 2.80
C LEU A 276 -9.90 12.91 1.63
N ASP A 277 -9.79 12.41 0.42
CA ASP A 277 -9.85 13.20 -0.80
C ASP A 277 -11.29 13.26 -1.35
N GLU A 278 -11.45 13.71 -2.58
CA GLU A 278 -12.72 13.78 -3.30
C GLU A 278 -13.35 12.37 -3.48
N ASP A 279 -14.52 12.28 -4.09
CA ASP A 279 -15.05 10.99 -4.49
C ASP A 279 -14.08 10.27 -5.43
N LEU A 280 -14.09 8.94 -5.36
CA LEU A 280 -13.07 8.12 -6.03
C LEU A 280 -13.04 8.34 -7.55
N ALA A 281 -14.20 8.50 -8.19
CA ALA A 281 -14.25 8.70 -9.63
C ALA A 281 -13.62 10.04 -10.04
N THR A 282 -13.92 11.12 -9.31
CA THR A 282 -13.31 12.43 -9.52
C THR A 282 -11.79 12.37 -9.32
N TYR A 283 -11.33 11.71 -8.26
CA TYR A 283 -9.89 11.52 -8.01
C TYR A 283 -9.21 10.74 -9.15
N VAL A 284 -9.79 9.63 -9.59
CA VAL A 284 -9.21 8.83 -10.69
C VAL A 284 -9.18 9.64 -11.99
N ALA A 285 -10.21 10.45 -12.27
CA ALA A 285 -10.29 11.29 -13.46
C ALA A 285 -9.29 12.47 -13.42
N SER A 286 -8.92 12.98 -12.25
CA SER A 286 -8.06 14.16 -12.10
C SER A 286 -6.60 13.91 -12.54
N VAL A 287 -6.13 12.66 -12.58
CA VAL A 287 -4.75 12.31 -12.94
C VAL A 287 -4.73 11.61 -14.31
N ARG A 288 -4.06 12.22 -15.27
CA ARG A 288 -4.05 11.75 -16.68
C ARG A 288 -3.54 10.31 -16.84
N THR A 289 -2.62 9.88 -16.01
CA THR A 289 -2.03 8.53 -16.09
C THR A 289 -2.84 7.46 -15.37
N HIS A 290 -3.87 7.81 -14.60
CA HIS A 290 -4.76 6.83 -14.00
C HIS A 290 -5.66 6.21 -15.09
N SER A 291 -5.72 4.89 -15.16
CA SER A 291 -6.47 4.16 -16.18
C SER A 291 -7.73 3.47 -15.65
N GLY A 292 -7.87 3.34 -14.32
CA GLY A 292 -9.01 2.69 -13.68
C GLY A 292 -8.69 2.23 -12.27
N ILE A 293 -9.43 1.25 -11.77
CA ILE A 293 -9.25 0.69 -10.42
C ILE A 293 -9.29 -0.82 -10.39
N MET A 294 -8.57 -1.40 -9.44
CA MET A 294 -8.73 -2.76 -8.93
C MET A 294 -9.14 -2.70 -7.46
N VAL A 295 -9.93 -3.67 -7.02
CA VAL A 295 -10.52 -3.65 -5.67
C VAL A 295 -10.36 -4.97 -4.97
N ALA A 296 -9.82 -4.92 -3.75
CA ALA A 296 -9.74 -6.03 -2.84
C ALA A 296 -10.52 -5.72 -1.54
N ARG A 297 -11.46 -6.57 -1.19
CA ARG A 297 -12.28 -6.44 0.03
C ARG A 297 -11.67 -7.24 1.17
N PRO A 298 -11.31 -6.60 2.29
CA PRO A 298 -10.78 -7.28 3.45
C PRO A 298 -11.75 -8.30 4.04
N LEU A 299 -11.20 -9.42 4.50
CA LEU A 299 -11.90 -10.46 5.22
C LEU A 299 -11.58 -10.36 6.71
N GLU A 300 -12.53 -10.78 7.55
CA GLU A 300 -12.32 -10.78 9.01
C GLU A 300 -11.18 -11.73 9.42
N ALA A 301 -10.46 -11.39 10.50
CA ALA A 301 -9.27 -12.12 10.97
C ALA A 301 -9.61 -13.32 11.84
#